data_c87a6c46d664c047db109e90be4cea0b
#
_entry.id   c87a6c46d664c047db109e90be4cea0b
#
_cell.length_a   1.000
_cell.length_b   1.000
_cell.length_c   1.000
_cell.angle_alpha   90.00
_cell.angle_beta   90.00
_cell.angle_gamma   90.00
#
_symmetry.space_group_name_H-M   'P 1'
#
loop_
_entity.id
_entity.type
_entity.pdbx_description
1 polymer ?
#
loop_
_entity_poly.entity_id
_entity_poly.type
_entity_poly.pdbx_seq_one_letter_code
_entity_poly.pdbx_strand_id
1 'polypeptide(L)'
;MLFHPDAIKVISRSLRLIDNKVRNDAKANSYFLTVLTAPMSVERILRAMNESGVLGKFVPDFGKIVALMQFNMYHHYTVDEHLIRSVGVMADIANGGLRDQLPLTHELLPQLNDTRLLYVALFLHDIAKGRPEDHSIAGMRIAKKLCPRFGLTPAETDTVSWLIEHHLLMSEIA
;
A
#
# COMPACT_ATOMS: atom_id res chain seq x y z
N MET A 1 -9.54 8.70 -17.59
CA MET A 1 -10.37 8.64 -16.39
C MET A 1 -10.85 7.19 -16.22
N LEU A 2 -10.69 6.55 -15.04
CA LEU A 2 -11.09 5.15 -14.83
C LEU A 2 -12.60 4.97 -14.68
N PHE A 3 -13.24 5.95 -14.06
CA PHE A 3 -14.67 5.91 -13.76
C PHE A 3 -15.35 7.20 -14.22
N HIS A 4 -16.61 7.05 -14.65
CA HIS A 4 -17.45 8.21 -14.94
C HIS A 4 -17.65 9.02 -13.63
N PRO A 5 -17.70 10.37 -13.66
CA PRO A 5 -17.88 11.20 -12.46
C PRO A 5 -19.10 10.81 -11.62
N ASP A 6 -20.19 10.40 -12.26
CA ASP A 6 -21.39 9.97 -11.54
C ASP A 6 -21.21 8.63 -10.83
N ALA A 7 -20.38 7.72 -11.38
CA ALA A 7 -20.03 6.48 -10.68
C ALA A 7 -19.24 6.77 -9.40
N ILE A 8 -18.27 7.72 -9.45
CA ILE A 8 -17.52 8.15 -8.27
C ILE A 8 -18.45 8.74 -7.21
N LYS A 9 -19.43 9.57 -7.60
CA LYS A 9 -20.42 10.13 -6.67
C LYS A 9 -21.25 9.04 -6.00
N VAL A 10 -21.71 8.03 -6.76
CA VAL A 10 -22.47 6.90 -6.22
C VAL A 10 -21.62 6.10 -5.24
N ILE A 11 -20.37 5.80 -5.59
CA ILE A 11 -19.40 5.10 -4.73
C ILE A 11 -19.21 5.88 -3.41
N SER A 12 -18.90 7.19 -3.49
CA SER A 12 -18.66 8.00 -2.30
C SER A 12 -19.90 8.10 -1.36
N ARG A 13 -21.09 8.14 -1.93
CA ARG A 13 -22.35 8.10 -1.14
C ARG A 13 -22.63 6.72 -0.53
N SER A 14 -22.03 5.66 -1.06
CA SER A 14 -22.22 4.27 -0.65
C SER A 14 -21.17 3.74 0.30
N LEU A 15 -20.19 4.57 0.73
CA LEU A 15 -19.09 4.16 1.62
C LEU A 15 -19.55 3.51 2.94
N ARG A 16 -20.74 3.84 3.41
CA ARG A 16 -21.36 3.21 4.60
C ARG A 16 -21.54 1.70 4.46
N LEU A 17 -21.61 1.18 3.23
CA LEU A 17 -21.72 -0.25 2.94
C LEU A 17 -20.41 -1.01 3.17
N ILE A 18 -19.28 -0.32 3.25
CA ILE A 18 -17.99 -0.91 3.61
C ILE A 18 -17.89 -0.97 5.13
N ASP A 19 -18.61 -1.89 5.71
CA ASP A 19 -18.66 -2.18 7.14
C ASP A 19 -17.61 -3.22 7.57
N ASN A 20 -17.66 -3.65 8.82
CA ASN A 20 -16.74 -4.67 9.34
C ASN A 20 -16.92 -6.03 8.64
N LYS A 21 -18.13 -6.36 8.16
CA LYS A 21 -18.38 -7.61 7.44
C LYS A 21 -17.65 -7.59 6.11
N VAL A 22 -17.77 -6.52 5.33
CA VAL A 22 -17.09 -6.35 4.05
C VAL A 22 -15.57 -6.29 4.25
N ARG A 23 -15.08 -5.57 5.27
CA ARG A 23 -13.63 -5.50 5.55
C ARG A 23 -13.02 -6.85 5.86
N ASN A 24 -13.75 -7.75 6.52
CA ASN A 24 -13.29 -9.08 6.91
C ASN A 24 -13.72 -10.18 5.93
N ASP A 25 -14.40 -9.83 4.84
CA ASP A 25 -14.78 -10.78 3.80
C ASP A 25 -13.57 -11.25 3.01
N ALA A 26 -13.34 -12.57 2.97
CA ALA A 26 -12.16 -13.16 2.33
C ALA A 26 -12.10 -12.83 0.83
N LYS A 27 -13.24 -12.79 0.15
CA LYS A 27 -13.32 -12.48 -1.28
C LYS A 27 -13.02 -11.01 -1.55
N ALA A 28 -13.51 -10.10 -0.71
CA ALA A 28 -13.20 -8.68 -0.82
C ALA A 28 -11.70 -8.42 -0.61
N ASN A 29 -11.08 -9.09 0.35
CA ASN A 29 -9.63 -8.98 0.60
C ASN A 29 -8.80 -9.61 -0.52
N SER A 30 -9.21 -10.74 -1.08
CA SER A 30 -8.58 -11.34 -2.25
C SER A 30 -8.61 -10.40 -3.46
N TYR A 31 -9.74 -9.74 -3.73
CA TYR A 31 -9.83 -8.73 -4.78
C TYR A 31 -8.94 -7.51 -4.49
N PHE A 32 -8.87 -7.07 -3.25
CA PHE A 32 -7.98 -5.98 -2.88
C PHE A 32 -6.51 -6.34 -3.12
N LEU A 33 -6.08 -7.54 -2.73
CA LEU A 33 -4.73 -8.03 -3.00
C LEU A 33 -4.46 -8.13 -4.50
N THR A 34 -5.42 -8.61 -5.30
CA THR A 34 -5.31 -8.63 -6.77
C THR A 34 -5.12 -7.23 -7.35
N VAL A 35 -5.85 -6.23 -6.85
CA VAL A 35 -5.67 -4.82 -7.25
C VAL A 35 -4.30 -4.31 -6.85
N LEU A 36 -3.88 -4.56 -5.60
CA LEU A 36 -2.61 -4.09 -5.06
C LEU A 36 -1.39 -4.64 -5.81
N THR A 37 -1.50 -5.85 -6.33
CA THR A 37 -0.43 -6.55 -7.06
C THR A 37 -0.63 -6.56 -8.58
N ALA A 38 -1.58 -5.74 -9.08
CA ALA A 38 -1.84 -5.67 -10.51
C ALA A 38 -0.63 -5.09 -11.27
N PRO A 39 -0.16 -5.77 -12.31
CA PRO A 39 1.06 -5.35 -13.02
C PRO A 39 0.87 -4.03 -13.77
N MET A 40 -0.36 -3.65 -14.08
CA MET A 40 -0.67 -2.43 -14.81
C MET A 40 -1.70 -1.58 -14.09
N SER A 41 -1.50 -0.27 -14.13
CA SER A 41 -2.48 0.71 -13.64
C SER A 41 -2.77 0.67 -12.13
N VAL A 42 -1.98 -0.06 -11.31
CA VAL A 42 -2.22 -0.17 -9.87
C VAL A 42 -2.27 1.20 -9.19
N GLU A 43 -1.31 2.07 -9.47
CA GLU A 43 -1.26 3.44 -8.93
C GLU A 43 -2.54 4.21 -9.25
N ARG A 44 -3.00 4.16 -10.51
CA ARG A 44 -4.20 4.84 -10.96
C ARG A 44 -5.47 4.30 -10.28
N ILE A 45 -5.53 2.99 -10.06
CA ILE A 45 -6.68 2.35 -9.38
C ILE A 45 -6.68 2.72 -7.89
N LEU A 46 -5.53 2.61 -7.21
CA LEU A 46 -5.42 2.97 -5.79
C LEU A 46 -5.72 4.46 -5.57
N ARG A 47 -5.26 5.34 -6.47
CA ARG A 47 -5.59 6.77 -6.41
C ARG A 47 -7.10 7.00 -6.55
N ALA A 48 -7.77 6.37 -7.49
CA ALA A 48 -9.21 6.48 -7.63
C ALA A 48 -9.97 5.92 -6.41
N MET A 49 -9.48 4.84 -5.80
CA MET A 49 -10.02 4.31 -4.54
C MET A 49 -9.79 5.29 -3.37
N ASN A 50 -8.64 5.98 -3.33
CA ASN A 50 -8.35 6.99 -2.32
C ASN A 50 -9.25 8.22 -2.49
N GLU A 51 -9.33 8.78 -3.68
CA GLU A 51 -10.16 9.96 -4.01
C GLU A 51 -11.64 9.71 -3.73
N SER A 52 -12.13 8.50 -3.98
CA SER A 52 -13.52 8.13 -3.69
C SER A 52 -13.79 7.79 -2.22
N GLY A 53 -12.75 7.72 -1.37
CA GLY A 53 -12.81 7.33 0.03
C GLY A 53 -12.89 5.82 0.29
N VAL A 54 -12.93 5.00 -0.75
CA VAL A 54 -13.02 3.53 -0.63
C VAL A 54 -11.80 2.97 0.10
N LEU A 55 -10.58 3.44 -0.25
CA LEU A 55 -9.34 2.90 0.29
C LEU A 55 -9.27 3.10 1.81
N GLY A 56 -9.49 4.32 2.30
CA GLY A 56 -9.50 4.63 3.73
C GLY A 56 -10.66 3.98 4.48
N LYS A 57 -11.77 3.70 3.80
CA LYS A 57 -12.90 2.99 4.40
C LYS A 57 -12.66 1.49 4.51
N PHE A 58 -11.99 0.90 3.52
CA PHE A 58 -11.65 -0.53 3.50
C PHE A 58 -10.45 -0.84 4.42
N VAL A 59 -9.43 0.05 4.45
CA VAL A 59 -8.28 -0.01 5.34
C VAL A 59 -8.31 1.21 6.26
N PRO A 60 -8.95 1.14 7.45
CA PRO A 60 -9.14 2.30 8.32
C PRO A 60 -7.85 2.97 8.79
N ASP A 61 -6.74 2.21 8.93
CA ASP A 61 -5.45 2.79 9.28
C ASP A 61 -4.88 3.64 8.14
N PHE A 62 -5.11 3.27 6.87
CA PHE A 62 -4.82 4.10 5.72
C PHE A 62 -5.66 5.39 5.72
N GLY A 63 -6.92 5.30 6.13
CA GLY A 63 -7.80 6.48 6.26
C GLY A 63 -7.29 7.54 7.22
N LYS A 64 -6.42 7.19 8.18
CA LYS A 64 -5.82 8.12 9.15
C LYS A 64 -4.67 8.94 8.58
N ILE A 65 -4.07 8.49 7.49
CA ILE A 65 -2.92 9.14 6.84
C ILE A 65 -3.31 9.88 5.55
N VAL A 66 -4.58 9.85 5.18
CA VAL A 66 -5.08 10.59 4.00
C VAL A 66 -4.86 12.09 4.21
N ALA A 67 -4.26 12.74 3.22
CA ALA A 67 -3.90 14.16 3.24
C ALA A 67 -2.94 14.56 4.40
N LEU A 68 -2.28 13.60 5.04
CA LEU A 68 -1.30 13.87 6.08
C LEU A 68 -0.01 14.41 5.43
N MET A 69 0.26 15.70 5.65
CA MET A 69 1.49 16.35 5.20
C MET A 69 2.65 16.03 6.15
N GLN A 70 3.81 15.68 5.58
CA GLN A 70 5.07 15.66 6.33
C GLN A 70 5.82 16.95 6.09
N PHE A 71 6.00 17.73 7.17
CA PHE A 71 6.75 18.98 7.12
C PHE A 71 8.26 18.71 7.24
N ASN A 72 8.86 18.07 6.24
CA ASN A 72 10.30 18.04 6.10
C ASN A 72 10.71 18.36 4.66
N MET A 73 11.96 18.82 4.48
CA MET A 73 12.45 19.31 3.19
C MET A 73 12.52 18.24 2.07
N TYR A 74 12.27 16.99 2.39
CA TYR A 74 12.43 15.85 1.47
C TYR A 74 11.12 15.26 0.96
N HIS A 75 9.95 15.68 1.50
CA HIS A 75 8.66 15.09 1.12
C HIS A 75 7.80 16.09 0.36
N HIS A 76 7.63 15.86 -0.94
CA HIS A 76 6.75 16.65 -1.82
C HIS A 76 5.30 16.11 -1.88
N TYR A 77 5.02 15.00 -1.19
CA TYR A 77 3.74 14.30 -1.24
C TYR A 77 3.18 14.07 0.16
N THR A 78 1.86 13.98 0.25
CA THR A 78 1.19 13.45 1.44
C THR A 78 1.52 11.97 1.65
N VAL A 79 1.38 11.46 2.87
CA VAL A 79 1.75 10.07 3.20
C VAL A 79 0.97 9.06 2.36
N ASP A 80 -0.33 9.27 2.20
CA ASP A 80 -1.18 8.42 1.36
C ASP A 80 -0.72 8.40 -0.12
N GLU A 81 -0.40 9.56 -0.68
CA GLU A 81 0.11 9.67 -2.04
C GLU A 81 1.49 9.01 -2.18
N HIS A 82 2.36 9.15 -1.17
CA HIS A 82 3.65 8.47 -1.12
C HIS A 82 3.49 6.94 -1.19
N LEU A 83 2.59 6.36 -0.37
CA LEU A 83 2.33 4.92 -0.38
C LEU A 83 1.78 4.43 -1.73
N ILE A 84 0.83 5.16 -2.32
CA ILE A 84 0.25 4.83 -3.62
C ILE A 84 1.32 4.85 -4.72
N ARG A 85 2.17 5.88 -4.74
CA ARG A 85 3.27 6.00 -5.71
C ARG A 85 4.32 4.92 -5.53
N SER A 86 4.67 4.56 -4.30
CA SER A 86 5.64 3.48 -4.01
C SER A 86 5.20 2.15 -4.63
N VAL A 87 3.90 1.84 -4.52
CA VAL A 87 3.30 0.66 -5.18
C VAL A 87 3.34 0.80 -6.71
N GLY A 88 3.10 2.01 -7.24
CA GLY A 88 3.19 2.29 -8.67
C GLY A 88 4.60 2.08 -9.23
N VAL A 89 5.62 2.62 -8.55
CA VAL A 89 7.04 2.42 -8.92
C VAL A 89 7.43 0.94 -8.89
N MET A 90 6.95 0.18 -7.91
CA MET A 90 7.17 -1.27 -7.87
C MET A 90 6.59 -1.97 -9.10
N ALA A 91 5.39 -1.59 -9.52
CA ALA A 91 4.77 -2.13 -10.73
C ALA A 91 5.55 -1.75 -12.01
N ASP A 92 6.04 -0.51 -12.09
CA ASP A 92 6.88 -0.06 -13.22
C ASP A 92 8.19 -0.83 -13.28
N ILE A 93 8.84 -1.10 -12.15
CA ILE A 93 10.03 -1.96 -12.07
C ILE A 93 9.70 -3.37 -12.57
N ALA A 94 8.61 -3.96 -12.07
CA ALA A 94 8.20 -5.32 -12.44
C ALA A 94 7.89 -5.45 -13.94
N ASN A 95 7.40 -4.38 -14.58
CA ASN A 95 7.13 -4.32 -16.01
C ASN A 95 8.34 -3.91 -16.87
N GLY A 96 9.51 -3.65 -16.25
CA GLY A 96 10.72 -3.24 -16.96
C GLY A 96 10.76 -1.77 -17.40
N GLY A 97 9.78 -0.95 -16.99
CA GLY A 97 9.71 0.47 -17.34
C GLY A 97 10.86 1.31 -16.79
N LEU A 98 11.49 0.87 -15.69
CA LEU A 98 12.63 1.53 -15.04
C LEU A 98 13.96 0.76 -15.20
N ARG A 99 14.04 -0.15 -16.17
CA ARG A 99 15.22 -1.03 -16.36
C ARG A 99 16.52 -0.25 -16.49
N ASP A 100 16.54 0.82 -17.27
CA ASP A 100 17.75 1.61 -17.53
C ASP A 100 18.16 2.45 -16.32
N GLN A 101 17.20 2.83 -15.46
CA GLN A 101 17.44 3.62 -14.27
C GLN A 101 17.80 2.75 -13.05
N LEU A 102 17.24 1.56 -12.97
CA LEU A 102 17.34 0.62 -11.85
C LEU A 102 17.73 -0.79 -12.34
N PRO A 103 18.87 -0.97 -13.04
CA PRO A 103 19.26 -2.23 -13.67
C PRO A 103 19.40 -3.38 -12.66
N LEU A 104 20.02 -3.11 -11.51
CA LEU A 104 20.22 -4.12 -10.46
C LEU A 104 18.87 -4.58 -9.88
N THR A 105 17.95 -3.67 -9.60
CA THR A 105 16.61 -4.01 -9.07
C THR A 105 15.84 -4.86 -10.07
N HIS A 106 15.95 -4.53 -11.38
CA HIS A 106 15.31 -5.30 -12.44
C HIS A 106 15.88 -6.72 -12.56
N GLU A 107 17.20 -6.88 -12.34
CA GLU A 107 17.85 -8.20 -12.35
C GLU A 107 17.48 -9.05 -11.14
N LEU A 108 17.39 -8.43 -9.96
CA LEU A 108 17.11 -9.15 -8.70
C LEU A 108 15.63 -9.50 -8.51
N LEU A 109 14.70 -8.66 -8.99
CA LEU A 109 13.28 -8.86 -8.75
C LEU A 109 12.74 -10.23 -9.19
N PRO A 110 13.10 -10.79 -10.37
CA PRO A 110 12.67 -12.13 -10.77
C PRO A 110 13.22 -13.28 -9.91
N GLN A 111 14.25 -13.01 -9.10
CA GLN A 111 14.84 -14.01 -8.21
C GLN A 111 14.08 -14.14 -6.89
N LEU A 112 13.16 -13.24 -6.61
CA LEU A 112 12.32 -13.30 -5.42
C LEU A 112 11.20 -14.34 -5.60
N ASN A 113 11.01 -15.15 -4.57
CA ASN A 113 9.99 -16.21 -4.59
C ASN A 113 8.56 -15.65 -4.66
N ASP A 114 8.32 -14.51 -4.04
CA ASP A 114 7.00 -13.88 -3.98
C ASP A 114 7.08 -12.35 -3.90
N THR A 115 6.90 -11.71 -5.05
CA THR A 115 6.90 -10.24 -5.15
C THR A 115 5.66 -9.60 -4.52
N ARG A 116 4.56 -10.35 -4.29
CA ARG A 116 3.34 -9.82 -3.64
C ARG A 116 3.66 -9.23 -2.27
N LEU A 117 4.61 -9.82 -1.54
CA LEU A 117 4.99 -9.36 -0.21
C LEU A 117 5.60 -7.96 -0.25
N LEU A 118 6.36 -7.63 -1.30
CA LEU A 118 6.90 -6.28 -1.50
C LEU A 118 5.79 -5.26 -1.75
N TYR A 119 4.79 -5.58 -2.57
CA TYR A 119 3.65 -4.70 -2.80
C TYR A 119 2.90 -4.40 -1.50
N VAL A 120 2.66 -5.44 -0.68
CA VAL A 120 2.01 -5.26 0.62
C VAL A 120 2.88 -4.46 1.58
N ALA A 121 4.19 -4.73 1.65
CA ALA A 121 5.12 -3.97 2.48
C ALA A 121 5.16 -2.49 2.06
N LEU A 122 5.29 -2.19 0.76
CA LEU A 122 5.27 -0.82 0.23
C LEU A 122 3.96 -0.09 0.52
N PHE A 123 2.82 -0.78 0.44
CA PHE A 123 1.53 -0.19 0.78
C PHE A 123 1.38 0.13 2.27
N LEU A 124 2.12 -0.57 3.15
CA LEU A 124 1.97 -0.46 4.60
C LEU A 124 3.14 0.22 5.33
N HIS A 125 4.32 0.45 4.71
CA HIS A 125 5.53 0.84 5.43
C HIS A 125 5.39 2.13 6.24
N ASP A 126 4.64 3.09 5.73
CA ASP A 126 4.40 4.38 6.35
C ASP A 126 2.97 4.56 6.91
N ILE A 127 2.18 3.49 6.99
CA ILE A 127 0.76 3.54 7.38
C ILE A 127 0.54 4.07 8.81
N ALA A 128 1.57 4.08 9.63
CA ALA A 128 1.51 4.55 11.02
C ALA A 128 2.10 5.95 11.22
N LYS A 129 2.51 6.65 10.14
CA LYS A 129 3.03 8.02 10.25
C LYS A 129 2.01 8.98 10.88
N GLY A 130 2.54 10.00 11.58
CA GLY A 130 1.73 10.96 12.32
C GLY A 130 1.26 10.48 13.70
N ARG A 131 1.66 9.29 14.14
CA ARG A 131 1.43 8.79 15.51
C ARG A 131 2.55 9.23 16.44
N PRO A 132 2.30 9.31 17.77
CA PRO A 132 3.34 9.66 18.76
C PRO A 132 4.45 8.62 18.89
N GLU A 133 4.14 7.35 18.60
CA GLU A 133 5.07 6.22 18.65
C GLU A 133 5.89 6.12 17.36
N ASP A 134 7.01 5.38 17.42
CA ASP A 134 7.79 5.07 16.22
C ASP A 134 6.93 4.42 15.14
N HIS A 135 6.94 5.01 13.93
CA HIS A 135 6.03 4.59 12.85
C HIS A 135 6.39 3.23 12.26
N SER A 136 7.66 2.81 12.31
CA SER A 136 8.09 1.50 11.81
C SER A 136 7.56 0.39 12.72
N ILE A 137 7.69 0.58 14.05
CA ILE A 137 7.16 -0.36 15.06
C ILE A 137 5.63 -0.39 15.02
N ALA A 138 4.99 0.77 14.95
CA ALA A 138 3.54 0.86 14.84
C ALA A 138 3.01 0.27 13.53
N GLY A 139 3.70 0.50 12.42
CA GLY A 139 3.42 -0.07 11.10
C GLY A 139 3.51 -1.59 11.09
N MET A 140 4.58 -2.14 11.68
CA MET A 140 4.75 -3.58 11.88
C MET A 140 3.56 -4.20 12.62
N ARG A 141 3.11 -3.58 13.72
CA ARG A 141 1.94 -4.06 14.48
C ARG A 141 0.64 -4.00 13.67
N ILE A 142 0.48 -2.99 12.81
CA ILE A 142 -0.66 -2.88 11.89
C ILE A 142 -0.58 -3.98 10.84
N ALA A 143 0.60 -4.23 10.26
CA ALA A 143 0.81 -5.29 9.28
C ALA A 143 0.44 -6.67 9.83
N LYS A 144 0.84 -6.99 11.07
CA LYS A 144 0.47 -8.24 11.75
C LYS A 144 -1.05 -8.45 11.87
N LYS A 145 -1.86 -7.38 11.82
CA LYS A 145 -3.32 -7.46 11.83
C LYS A 145 -3.92 -7.50 10.42
N LEU A 146 -3.32 -6.77 9.48
CA LEU A 146 -3.87 -6.62 8.12
C LEU A 146 -3.45 -7.76 7.18
N CYS A 147 -2.21 -8.25 7.28
CA CYS A 147 -1.70 -9.30 6.39
C CYS A 147 -2.54 -10.59 6.44
N PRO A 148 -2.93 -11.13 7.61
CA PRO A 148 -3.84 -12.28 7.65
C PRO A 148 -5.20 -11.98 7.02
N ARG A 149 -5.71 -10.76 7.16
CA ARG A 149 -6.94 -10.32 6.51
C ARG A 149 -6.83 -10.33 4.99
N PHE A 150 -5.66 -9.95 4.46
CA PHE A 150 -5.37 -9.99 3.01
C PHE A 150 -5.10 -11.41 2.50
N GLY A 151 -5.11 -12.42 3.37
CA GLY A 151 -4.91 -13.81 3.02
C GLY A 151 -3.45 -14.27 3.05
N LEU A 152 -2.55 -13.50 3.68
CA LEU A 152 -1.16 -13.90 3.87
C LEU A 152 -1.05 -14.94 5.00
N THR A 153 -0.18 -15.91 4.80
CA THR A 153 0.20 -16.90 5.82
C THR A 153 0.95 -16.26 6.99
N PRO A 154 1.13 -16.95 8.13
CA PRO A 154 1.94 -16.45 9.23
C PRO A 154 3.37 -16.09 8.82
N ALA A 155 4.04 -16.95 8.03
CA ALA A 155 5.42 -16.71 7.57
C ALA A 155 5.50 -15.49 6.62
N GLU A 156 4.56 -15.34 5.71
CA GLU A 156 4.45 -14.16 4.83
C GLU A 156 4.18 -12.88 5.64
N THR A 157 3.32 -12.98 6.66
CA THR A 157 3.02 -11.88 7.58
C THR A 157 4.26 -11.44 8.35
N ASP A 158 5.06 -12.38 8.83
CA ASP A 158 6.32 -12.09 9.53
C ASP A 158 7.32 -11.41 8.59
N THR A 159 7.43 -11.88 7.35
CA THR A 159 8.29 -11.26 6.33
C THR A 159 7.88 -9.80 6.05
N VAL A 160 6.59 -9.54 5.79
CA VAL A 160 6.08 -8.18 5.56
C VAL A 160 6.30 -7.31 6.78
N SER A 161 6.04 -7.84 7.98
CA SER A 161 6.22 -7.12 9.24
C SER A 161 7.68 -6.71 9.46
N TRP A 162 8.62 -7.61 9.17
CA TRP A 162 10.06 -7.34 9.23
C TRP A 162 10.49 -6.27 8.23
N LEU A 163 10.01 -6.35 6.99
CA LEU A 163 10.29 -5.34 5.96
C LEU A 163 9.83 -3.94 6.37
N ILE A 164 8.66 -3.84 7.02
CA ILE A 164 8.13 -2.57 7.51
C ILE A 164 8.93 -2.05 8.71
N GLU A 165 9.28 -2.91 9.65
CA GLU A 165 10.05 -2.54 10.84
C GLU A 165 11.43 -1.98 10.46
N HIS A 166 12.06 -2.52 9.41
CA HIS A 166 13.42 -2.18 9.00
C HIS A 166 13.51 -1.37 7.70
N HIS A 167 12.42 -0.75 7.23
CA HIS A 167 12.41 -0.06 5.94
C HIS A 167 13.37 1.15 5.87
N LEU A 168 13.78 1.71 7.01
CA LEU A 168 14.75 2.81 7.10
C LEU A 168 16.20 2.35 7.27
N LEU A 169 16.45 1.04 7.50
CA LEU A 169 17.77 0.51 7.86
C LEU A 169 18.87 0.94 6.87
N MET A 170 18.61 0.87 5.56
CA MET A 170 19.60 1.27 4.56
C MET A 170 19.91 2.78 4.59
N SER A 171 18.91 3.60 4.93
CA SER A 171 19.10 5.06 5.06
C SER A 171 19.82 5.45 6.35
N GLU A 172 19.78 4.60 7.37
CA GLU A 172 20.46 4.82 8.65
C GLU A 172 21.94 4.41 8.61
N ILE A 173 22.29 3.49 7.70
CA ILE A 173 23.66 2.95 7.57
C ILE A 173 24.46 3.70 6.49
N ALA A 174 23.82 4.34 5.52
CA ALA A 174 24.43 5.04 4.40
C ALA A 174 24.91 6.44 4.78
#